data_268c121b4ff1534913e67ce8cdf6f934
#
_entry.id   268c121b4ff1534913e67ce8cdf6f934
#
_cell.length_a   1.000
_cell.length_b   1.000
_cell.length_c   1.000
_cell.angle_alpha   90.00
_cell.angle_beta   90.00
_cell.angle_gamma   90.00
#
_symmetry.space_group_name_H-M   'P 1'
#
loop_
_entity.id
_entity.type
_entity.pdbx_description
1 polymer ?
#
loop_
_entity_poly.entity_id
_entity_poly.type
_entity_poly.pdbx_seq_one_letter_code
_entity_poly.pdbx_strand_id
1 'polypeptide(L)'
;MAVQTVPTKGNLMNTKKSLALAKNGYELLDRKRNILIREMMTLIDHANAIQQKIDDAYAEAYTALQTANVTNGFCEDISNAIPYENGLKLDSRSVMGVEIPILTIEKREDHNYLHYGLRTTNSAIDKVYTKFTEVKNLTVELAEIENSVYRLADSIKKTQKRANALKNIMICLLYTSPSPRDVEES
;
A
#
# COMPACT_ATOMS: atom_id res chain seq x y z
N MET A 1 -24.36 -21.95 -15.45
CA MET A 1 -25.19 -22.14 -16.66
C MET A 1 -24.25 -22.53 -17.78
N ALA A 2 -24.31 -23.76 -18.27
CA ALA A 2 -23.59 -24.17 -19.46
C ALA A 2 -24.27 -23.47 -20.64
N VAL A 3 -23.56 -22.61 -21.35
CA VAL A 3 -24.03 -22.06 -22.61
C VAL A 3 -24.03 -23.22 -23.60
N GLN A 4 -25.18 -23.83 -23.84
CA GLN A 4 -25.36 -24.80 -24.93
C GLN A 4 -25.19 -24.03 -26.24
N THR A 5 -23.98 -23.98 -26.75
CA THR A 5 -23.66 -23.40 -28.05
C THR A 5 -24.06 -24.42 -29.13
N VAL A 6 -25.07 -24.09 -29.92
CA VAL A 6 -25.44 -24.91 -31.09
C VAL A 6 -24.20 -25.00 -32.01
N PRO A 7 -23.78 -26.21 -32.41
CA PRO A 7 -22.57 -26.47 -33.17
C PRO A 7 -22.74 -26.01 -34.65
N THR A 8 -22.52 -24.72 -34.89
CA THR A 8 -22.56 -24.11 -36.22
C THR A 8 -21.17 -23.52 -36.57
N LYS A 9 -20.86 -23.46 -37.88
CA LYS A 9 -19.60 -22.86 -38.36
C LYS A 9 -19.38 -21.42 -37.86
N GLY A 10 -20.46 -20.61 -37.79
CA GLY A 10 -20.44 -19.26 -37.27
C GLY A 10 -20.09 -19.21 -35.77
N ASN A 11 -20.71 -20.09 -34.98
CA ASN A 11 -20.42 -20.19 -33.55
C ASN A 11 -18.98 -20.65 -33.28
N LEU A 12 -18.46 -21.61 -34.07
CA LEU A 12 -17.06 -22.04 -33.98
C LEU A 12 -16.07 -20.89 -34.23
N MET A 13 -16.33 -20.08 -35.25
CA MET A 13 -15.48 -18.89 -35.53
C MET A 13 -15.53 -17.88 -34.38
N ASN A 14 -16.70 -17.59 -33.83
CA ASN A 14 -16.87 -16.67 -32.70
C ASN A 14 -16.20 -17.24 -31.44
N THR A 15 -16.33 -18.52 -31.16
CA THR A 15 -15.68 -19.19 -30.01
C THR A 15 -14.17 -19.14 -30.13
N LYS A 16 -13.59 -19.37 -31.33
CA LYS A 16 -12.16 -19.22 -31.56
C LYS A 16 -11.65 -17.80 -31.32
N LYS A 17 -12.41 -16.77 -31.76
CA LYS A 17 -12.08 -15.36 -31.48
C LYS A 17 -12.15 -15.05 -29.99
N SER A 18 -13.21 -15.51 -29.31
CA SER A 18 -13.37 -15.33 -27.85
C SER A 18 -12.27 -16.05 -27.07
N LEU A 19 -11.84 -17.23 -27.50
CA LEU A 19 -10.74 -17.97 -26.88
C LEU A 19 -9.40 -17.19 -27.02
N ALA A 20 -9.12 -16.66 -28.22
CA ALA A 20 -7.93 -15.85 -28.43
C ALA A 20 -7.93 -14.58 -27.55
N LEU A 21 -9.08 -13.91 -27.47
CA LEU A 21 -9.26 -12.74 -26.61
C LEU A 21 -9.07 -13.09 -25.13
N ALA A 22 -9.63 -14.21 -24.67
CA ALA A 22 -9.50 -14.67 -23.29
C ALA A 22 -8.05 -15.04 -22.94
N LYS A 23 -7.31 -15.67 -23.85
CA LYS A 23 -5.87 -15.95 -23.68
C LYS A 23 -5.05 -14.67 -23.53
N ASN A 24 -5.25 -13.70 -24.43
CA ASN A 24 -4.56 -12.41 -24.37
C ASN A 24 -4.92 -11.65 -23.06
N GLY A 25 -6.20 -11.69 -22.66
CA GLY A 25 -6.64 -11.08 -21.40
C GLY A 25 -5.99 -11.74 -20.17
N TYR A 26 -5.86 -13.05 -20.17
CA TYR A 26 -5.14 -13.78 -19.11
C TYR A 26 -3.67 -13.34 -19.02
N GLU A 27 -2.96 -13.30 -20.14
CA GLU A 27 -1.56 -12.88 -20.19
C GLU A 27 -1.37 -11.44 -19.67
N LEU A 28 -2.26 -10.52 -20.05
CA LEU A 28 -2.22 -9.14 -19.57
C LEU A 28 -2.44 -9.05 -18.05
N LEU A 29 -3.39 -9.82 -17.51
CA LEU A 29 -3.63 -9.87 -16.07
C LEU A 29 -2.46 -10.50 -15.31
N ASP A 30 -1.82 -11.52 -15.88
CA ASP A 30 -0.65 -12.15 -15.30
C ASP A 30 0.55 -11.21 -15.26
N ARG A 31 0.81 -10.50 -16.37
CA ARG A 31 1.84 -9.44 -16.41
C ARG A 31 1.55 -8.33 -15.40
N LYS A 32 0.30 -7.85 -15.34
CA LYS A 32 -0.11 -6.85 -14.33
C LYS A 32 0.19 -7.34 -12.91
N ARG A 33 -0.22 -8.57 -12.57
CA ARG A 33 0.03 -9.17 -11.26
C ARG A 33 1.53 -9.20 -10.92
N ASN A 34 2.37 -9.65 -11.87
CA ASN A 34 3.81 -9.77 -11.66
C ASN A 34 4.48 -8.42 -11.41
N ILE A 35 4.01 -7.35 -12.08
CA ILE A 35 4.51 -5.99 -11.86
C ILE A 35 4.10 -5.50 -10.46
N LEU A 36 2.81 -5.68 -10.08
CA LEU A 36 2.33 -5.28 -8.76
C LEU A 36 3.03 -6.02 -7.62
N ILE A 37 3.36 -7.31 -7.80
CA ILE A 37 4.14 -8.09 -6.82
C ILE A 37 5.55 -7.49 -6.67
N ARG A 38 6.21 -7.14 -7.76
CA ARG A 38 7.55 -6.54 -7.73
C ARG A 38 7.54 -5.21 -6.98
N GLU A 39 6.59 -4.33 -7.30
CA GLU A 39 6.41 -3.06 -6.57
C GLU A 39 6.13 -3.27 -5.09
N MET A 40 5.29 -4.24 -4.75
CA MET A 40 5.00 -4.57 -3.35
C MET A 40 6.26 -5.04 -2.62
N MET A 41 7.10 -5.88 -3.23
CA MET A 41 8.33 -6.36 -2.61
C MET A 41 9.33 -5.24 -2.34
N THR A 42 9.49 -4.31 -3.28
CA THR A 42 10.37 -3.14 -3.06
C THR A 42 9.87 -2.25 -1.92
N LEU A 43 8.55 -2.09 -1.78
CA LEU A 43 7.98 -1.34 -0.65
C LEU A 43 8.15 -2.06 0.69
N ILE A 44 8.05 -3.39 0.71
CA ILE A 44 8.29 -4.19 1.92
C ILE A 44 9.75 -4.07 2.38
N ASP A 45 10.71 -4.14 1.45
CA ASP A 45 12.13 -3.97 1.78
C ASP A 45 12.38 -2.57 2.36
N HIS A 46 11.73 -1.55 1.78
CA HIS A 46 11.81 -0.18 2.29
C HIS A 46 11.15 -0.03 3.68
N ALA A 47 9.99 -0.66 3.90
CA ALA A 47 9.30 -0.68 5.19
C ALA A 47 10.20 -1.29 6.29
N ASN A 48 10.86 -2.41 6.02
CA ASN A 48 11.77 -3.06 6.96
C ASN A 48 12.95 -2.16 7.33
N ALA A 49 13.51 -1.45 6.36
CA ALA A 49 14.62 -0.51 6.61
C ALA A 49 14.18 0.71 7.46
N ILE A 50 12.96 1.21 7.22
CA ILE A 50 12.40 2.32 8.03
C ILE A 50 12.05 1.83 9.43
N GLN A 51 11.49 0.64 9.57
CA GLN A 51 11.15 0.06 10.88
C GLN A 51 12.37 0.00 11.80
N GLN A 52 13.51 -0.45 11.28
CA GLN A 52 14.76 -0.45 12.07
C GLN A 52 15.17 0.96 12.52
N LYS A 53 15.07 1.94 11.62
CA LYS A 53 15.38 3.34 11.97
C LYS A 53 14.41 3.91 13.00
N ILE A 54 13.15 3.51 12.94
CA ILE A 54 12.13 3.92 13.91
C ILE A 54 12.44 3.34 15.28
N ASP A 55 12.79 2.06 15.36
CA ASP A 55 13.13 1.39 16.63
C ASP A 55 14.35 2.06 17.30
N ASP A 56 15.39 2.38 16.51
CA ASP A 56 16.56 3.10 17.00
C ASP A 56 16.21 4.52 17.46
N ALA A 57 15.41 5.26 16.66
CA ALA A 57 14.98 6.61 16.99
C ALA A 57 14.10 6.66 18.24
N TYR A 58 13.21 5.68 18.45
CA TYR A 58 12.45 5.55 19.68
C TYR A 58 13.34 5.27 20.90
N ALA A 59 14.32 4.37 20.78
CA ALA A 59 15.25 4.09 21.87
C ALA A 59 15.99 5.37 22.30
N GLU A 60 16.47 6.17 21.34
CA GLU A 60 17.11 7.45 21.63
C GLU A 60 16.13 8.47 22.25
N ALA A 61 14.92 8.58 21.70
CA ALA A 61 13.91 9.50 22.18
C ALA A 61 13.48 9.19 23.62
N TYR A 62 13.25 7.91 23.95
CA TYR A 62 12.93 7.51 25.33
C TYR A 62 14.09 7.67 26.30
N THR A 63 15.33 7.45 25.87
CA THR A 63 16.53 7.74 26.69
C THR A 63 16.63 9.24 27.00
N ALA A 64 16.38 10.10 26.01
CA ALA A 64 16.32 11.54 26.21
C ALA A 64 15.19 11.95 27.16
N LEU A 65 14.00 11.33 27.02
CA LEU A 65 12.85 11.57 27.91
C LEU A 65 13.13 11.16 29.37
N GLN A 66 13.77 10.00 29.57
CA GLN A 66 14.21 9.60 30.92
C GLN A 66 15.12 10.64 31.56
N THR A 67 16.09 11.14 30.81
CA THR A 67 17.00 12.20 31.27
C THR A 67 16.26 13.49 31.60
N ALA A 68 15.27 13.87 30.76
CA ALA A 68 14.45 15.06 31.01
C ALA A 68 13.58 14.88 32.26
N ASN A 69 12.95 13.71 32.47
CA ASN A 69 12.15 13.42 33.65
C ASN A 69 12.96 13.43 34.96
N VAL A 70 14.24 13.00 34.90
CA VAL A 70 15.13 13.06 36.08
C VAL A 70 15.53 14.48 36.42
N THR A 71 15.72 15.35 35.40
CA THR A 71 16.20 16.73 35.60
C THR A 71 15.09 17.75 35.87
N ASN A 72 13.93 17.58 35.26
CA ASN A 72 12.81 18.54 35.32
C ASN A 72 11.57 18.01 36.05
N GLY A 73 11.54 16.73 36.42
CA GLY A 73 10.33 16.06 36.91
C GLY A 73 9.41 15.60 35.74
N PHE A 74 8.21 15.17 36.07
CA PHE A 74 7.28 14.68 35.04
C PHE A 74 6.90 15.76 34.05
N CYS A 75 7.10 15.46 32.75
CA CYS A 75 6.89 16.40 31.64
C CYS A 75 5.45 16.43 31.11
N GLU A 76 4.45 15.99 31.90
CA GLU A 76 3.05 15.88 31.48
C GLU A 76 2.45 17.25 31.10
N ASP A 77 2.65 18.27 31.93
CA ASP A 77 2.16 19.63 31.65
C ASP A 77 2.77 20.23 30.39
N ILE A 78 4.03 19.91 30.13
CA ILE A 78 4.75 20.37 28.92
C ILE A 78 4.19 19.66 27.69
N SER A 79 3.90 18.36 27.79
CA SER A 79 3.35 17.59 26.66
C SER A 79 1.96 18.08 26.28
N ASN A 80 1.12 18.46 27.24
CA ASN A 80 -0.21 18.99 27.00
C ASN A 80 -0.22 20.39 26.35
N ALA A 81 0.87 21.15 26.47
CA ALA A 81 1.02 22.45 25.83
C ALA A 81 1.38 22.34 24.33
N ILE A 82 1.86 21.17 23.88
CA ILE A 82 2.26 20.95 22.48
C ILE A 82 1.00 20.62 21.66
N PRO A 83 0.67 21.40 20.62
CA PRO A 83 -0.51 21.16 19.80
C PRO A 83 -0.36 19.87 18.97
N TYR A 84 -1.49 19.19 18.74
CA TYR A 84 -1.54 18.04 17.83
C TYR A 84 -1.21 18.47 16.39
N GLU A 85 -0.55 17.55 15.67
CA GLU A 85 -0.21 17.77 14.26
C GLU A 85 -1.45 17.60 13.38
N ASN A 86 -1.90 18.69 12.73
CA ASN A 86 -3.05 18.72 11.83
C ASN A 86 -2.63 19.03 10.38
N GLY A 87 -1.31 19.17 10.12
CA GLY A 87 -0.76 19.56 8.81
C GLY A 87 -0.52 18.37 7.86
N LEU A 88 -1.19 17.22 8.06
CA LEU A 88 -1.00 16.05 7.23
C LEU A 88 -1.85 16.16 5.97
N LYS A 89 -1.20 16.25 4.80
CA LYS A 89 -1.86 16.22 3.48
C LYS A 89 -1.74 14.84 2.87
N LEU A 90 -2.86 14.40 2.29
CA LEU A 90 -2.98 13.14 1.59
C LEU A 90 -3.12 13.42 0.10
N ASP A 91 -2.10 13.06 -0.66
CA ASP A 91 -2.13 12.99 -2.12
C ASP A 91 -2.20 11.53 -2.58
N SER A 92 -2.45 11.30 -3.87
CA SER A 92 -2.45 9.95 -4.43
C SER A 92 -1.69 9.89 -5.75
N ARG A 93 -0.95 8.81 -5.95
CA ARG A 93 -0.37 8.45 -7.24
C ARG A 93 -0.93 7.11 -7.71
N SER A 94 -1.04 6.95 -9.02
CA SER A 94 -1.51 5.69 -9.61
C SER A 94 -0.34 4.83 -10.08
N VAL A 95 -0.28 3.60 -9.60
CA VAL A 95 0.65 2.57 -10.08
C VAL A 95 -0.15 1.44 -10.70
N MET A 96 -0.07 1.27 -12.01
CA MET A 96 -0.82 0.25 -12.76
C MET A 96 -2.33 0.28 -12.49
N GLY A 97 -2.92 1.47 -12.27
CA GLY A 97 -4.33 1.65 -11.97
C GLY A 97 -4.72 1.29 -10.52
N VAL A 98 -3.74 1.25 -9.62
CA VAL A 98 -3.94 1.19 -8.17
C VAL A 98 -3.54 2.54 -7.59
N GLU A 99 -4.45 3.20 -6.89
CA GLU A 99 -4.16 4.45 -6.21
C GLU A 99 -3.39 4.18 -4.91
N ILE A 100 -2.20 4.72 -4.84
CA ILE A 100 -1.30 4.63 -3.69
C ILE A 100 -1.29 6.00 -2.99
N PRO A 101 -1.49 6.06 -1.66
CA PRO A 101 -1.41 7.32 -0.95
C PRO A 101 0.03 7.84 -0.89
N ILE A 102 0.17 9.15 -0.91
CA ILE A 102 1.39 9.88 -0.61
C ILE A 102 1.07 10.81 0.55
N LEU A 103 1.84 10.72 1.63
CA LEU A 103 1.66 11.53 2.82
C LEU A 103 2.71 12.64 2.86
N THR A 104 2.28 13.89 2.92
CA THR A 104 3.15 15.03 3.12
C THR A 104 2.76 15.80 4.37
N ILE A 105 3.75 16.13 5.19
CA ILE A 105 3.55 17.01 6.35
C ILE A 105 3.79 18.44 5.88
N GLU A 106 2.77 19.28 5.90
CA GLU A 106 2.96 20.72 5.73
C GLU A 106 3.72 21.26 6.93
N LYS A 107 4.88 21.81 6.68
CA LYS A 107 5.58 22.58 7.70
C LYS A 107 4.74 23.83 7.98
N ARG A 108 4.15 23.91 9.16
CA ARG A 108 3.54 25.17 9.61
C ARG A 108 4.61 26.27 9.56
N GLU A 109 4.25 27.43 9.05
CA GLU A 109 5.12 28.62 9.07
C GLU A 109 5.48 29.04 10.51
N ASP A 110 4.74 28.55 11.50
CA ASP A 110 4.95 28.76 12.94
C ASP A 110 6.11 27.94 13.54
N HIS A 111 7.01 27.38 12.75
CA HIS A 111 8.16 26.61 13.24
C HIS A 111 9.13 27.35 14.16
N ASN A 112 8.96 28.66 14.31
CA ASN A 112 9.80 29.49 15.18
C ASN A 112 9.24 29.69 16.60
N TYR A 113 8.05 29.15 16.93
CA TYR A 113 7.50 29.30 18.27
C TYR A 113 7.68 27.99 19.05
N LEU A 114 8.40 28.09 20.17
CA LEU A 114 8.44 27.07 21.19
C LEU A 114 7.05 27.03 21.84
N HIS A 115 6.38 25.88 21.76
CA HIS A 115 5.03 25.68 22.32
C HIS A 115 5.02 25.52 23.84
N TYR A 116 6.19 25.57 24.48
CA TYR A 116 6.36 25.47 25.93
C TYR A 116 7.21 26.63 26.48
N GLY A 117 6.97 26.96 27.75
CA GLY A 117 7.62 28.10 28.40
C GLY A 117 9.08 27.82 28.77
N LEU A 118 9.99 28.73 28.40
CA LEU A 118 11.43 28.61 28.65
C LEU A 118 11.82 28.71 30.14
N ARG A 119 10.90 29.19 31.01
CA ARG A 119 11.20 29.40 32.42
C ARG A 119 11.28 28.09 33.24
N THR A 120 10.55 27.07 32.81
CA THR A 120 10.40 25.76 33.52
C THR A 120 11.05 24.63 32.74
N THR A 121 11.73 24.90 31.64
CA THR A 121 12.29 23.92 30.74
C THR A 121 13.80 23.99 30.68
N ASN A 122 14.43 22.88 30.34
CA ASN A 122 15.85 22.67 30.26
C ASN A 122 16.22 22.18 28.86
N SER A 123 17.49 22.28 28.45
CA SER A 123 17.99 21.79 27.16
C SER A 123 17.72 20.27 26.94
N ALA A 124 17.45 19.52 28.01
CA ALA A 124 17.02 18.13 27.91
C ALA A 124 15.64 18.00 27.21
N ILE A 125 14.72 18.94 27.47
CA ILE A 125 13.38 18.95 26.85
C ILE A 125 13.49 19.31 25.36
N ASP A 126 14.38 20.21 24.98
CA ASP A 126 14.62 20.57 23.57
C ASP A 126 15.13 19.33 22.79
N LYS A 127 16.00 18.54 23.42
CA LYS A 127 16.45 17.26 22.85
C LYS A 127 15.30 16.29 22.67
N VAL A 128 14.43 16.14 23.68
CA VAL A 128 13.25 15.27 23.61
C VAL A 128 12.35 15.71 22.46
N TYR A 129 12.03 17.00 22.38
CA TYR A 129 11.18 17.55 21.32
C TYR A 129 11.74 17.27 19.93
N THR A 130 13.04 17.48 19.74
CA THR A 130 13.73 17.23 18.46
C THR A 130 13.67 15.75 18.09
N LYS A 131 13.96 14.84 19.05
CA LYS A 131 13.94 13.39 18.80
C LYS A 131 12.55 12.87 18.51
N PHE A 132 11.52 13.29 19.25
CA PHE A 132 10.14 12.90 18.95
C PHE A 132 9.63 13.48 17.63
N THR A 133 10.11 14.65 17.20
CA THR A 133 9.80 15.19 15.89
C THR A 133 10.42 14.34 14.76
N GLU A 134 11.63 13.82 14.96
CA GLU A 134 12.26 12.88 14.04
C GLU A 134 11.46 11.57 13.94
N VAL A 135 11.10 11.00 15.08
CA VAL A 135 10.24 9.79 15.16
C VAL A 135 8.90 10.02 14.45
N LYS A 136 8.27 11.17 14.67
CA LYS A 136 7.01 11.53 14.00
C LYS A 136 7.14 11.47 12.47
N ASN A 137 8.19 12.06 11.92
CA ASN A 137 8.42 12.09 10.48
C ASN A 137 8.62 10.67 9.90
N LEU A 138 9.41 9.84 10.57
CA LEU A 138 9.63 8.45 10.18
C LEU A 138 8.34 7.62 10.28
N THR A 139 7.51 7.86 11.29
CA THR A 139 6.23 7.17 11.45
C THR A 139 5.24 7.51 10.33
N VAL A 140 5.22 8.76 9.86
CA VAL A 140 4.39 9.15 8.72
C VAL A 140 4.86 8.46 7.43
N GLU A 141 6.16 8.39 7.21
CA GLU A 141 6.75 7.66 6.06
C GLU A 141 6.40 6.17 6.12
N LEU A 142 6.50 5.55 7.29
CA LEU A 142 6.09 4.14 7.46
C LEU A 142 4.59 3.96 7.17
N ALA A 143 3.73 4.83 7.68
CA ALA A 143 2.29 4.76 7.46
C ALA A 143 1.91 4.89 5.98
N GLU A 144 2.62 5.70 5.19
CA GLU A 144 2.48 5.79 3.74
C GLU A 144 2.77 4.44 3.08
N ILE A 145 3.91 3.82 3.43
CA ILE A 145 4.34 2.57 2.84
C ILE A 145 3.40 1.42 3.21
N GLU A 146 3.00 1.29 4.48
CA GLU A 146 2.09 0.25 4.95
C GLU A 146 0.73 0.31 4.23
N ASN A 147 0.15 1.50 4.12
CA ASN A 147 -1.10 1.68 3.38
C ASN A 147 -0.95 1.37 1.89
N SER A 148 0.19 1.72 1.31
CA SER A 148 0.52 1.40 -0.09
C SER A 148 0.62 -0.11 -0.31
N VAL A 149 1.32 -0.83 0.57
CA VAL A 149 1.45 -2.29 0.54
C VAL A 149 0.07 -2.95 0.68
N TYR A 150 -0.76 -2.47 1.61
CA TYR A 150 -2.13 -3.00 1.79
C TYR A 150 -2.98 -2.87 0.53
N ARG A 151 -3.00 -1.69 -0.11
CA ARG A 151 -3.75 -1.44 -1.36
C ARG A 151 -3.23 -2.28 -2.52
N LEU A 152 -1.91 -2.43 -2.64
CA LEU A 152 -1.30 -3.30 -3.65
C LEU A 152 -1.67 -4.77 -3.42
N ALA A 153 -1.60 -5.27 -2.20
CA ALA A 153 -1.95 -6.65 -1.85
C ALA A 153 -3.42 -6.97 -2.20
N ASP A 154 -4.36 -6.07 -1.88
CA ASP A 154 -5.77 -6.24 -2.25
C ASP A 154 -5.97 -6.24 -3.77
N SER A 155 -5.28 -5.37 -4.50
CA SER A 155 -5.32 -5.35 -5.97
C SER A 155 -4.71 -6.61 -6.59
N ILE A 156 -3.61 -7.13 -6.05
CA ILE A 156 -2.99 -8.40 -6.47
C ILE A 156 -3.99 -9.53 -6.26
N LYS A 157 -4.64 -9.62 -5.10
CA LYS A 157 -5.66 -10.62 -4.79
C LYS A 157 -6.84 -10.57 -5.77
N LYS A 158 -7.34 -9.37 -6.08
CA LYS A 158 -8.41 -9.16 -7.08
C LYS A 158 -7.97 -9.57 -8.48
N THR A 159 -6.76 -9.18 -8.89
CA THR A 159 -6.20 -9.51 -10.21
C THR A 159 -5.99 -11.03 -10.35
N GLN A 160 -5.48 -11.69 -9.30
CA GLN A 160 -5.31 -13.14 -9.27
C GLN A 160 -6.63 -13.88 -9.42
N LYS A 161 -7.68 -13.47 -8.69
CA LYS A 161 -9.02 -14.05 -8.82
C LYS A 161 -9.56 -13.93 -10.25
N ARG A 162 -9.39 -12.76 -10.88
CA ARG A 162 -9.82 -12.54 -12.28
C ARG A 162 -9.02 -13.39 -13.28
N ALA A 163 -7.70 -13.47 -13.10
CA ALA A 163 -6.84 -14.30 -13.94
C ALA A 163 -7.20 -15.78 -13.82
N ASN A 164 -7.43 -16.29 -12.60
CA ASN A 164 -7.85 -17.67 -12.38
C ASN A 164 -9.23 -17.95 -12.97
N ALA A 165 -10.19 -17.04 -12.86
CA ALA A 165 -11.50 -17.17 -13.48
C ALA A 165 -11.40 -17.24 -15.01
N LEU A 166 -10.57 -16.39 -15.63
CA LEU A 166 -10.34 -16.42 -17.08
C LEU A 166 -9.69 -17.74 -17.50
N LYS A 167 -8.65 -18.19 -16.79
CA LYS A 167 -7.94 -19.43 -17.11
C LYS A 167 -8.82 -20.66 -16.94
N ASN A 168 -9.44 -20.81 -15.78
CA ASN A 168 -10.09 -22.07 -15.41
C ASN A 168 -11.54 -22.17 -15.93
N ILE A 169 -12.25 -21.04 -16.07
CA ILE A 169 -13.65 -21.04 -16.50
C ILE A 169 -13.74 -20.73 -17.98
N MET A 170 -13.27 -19.55 -18.40
CA MET A 170 -13.49 -19.09 -19.79
C MET A 170 -12.65 -19.89 -20.80
N ILE A 171 -11.35 -20.07 -20.55
CA ILE A 171 -10.47 -20.76 -21.49
C ILE A 171 -10.84 -22.24 -21.56
N CYS A 172 -11.12 -22.89 -20.43
CA CYS A 172 -11.51 -24.29 -20.37
C CYS A 172 -12.86 -24.53 -21.05
N LEU A 173 -13.89 -23.72 -20.73
CA LEU A 173 -15.22 -23.81 -21.35
C LEU A 173 -15.18 -23.59 -22.87
N LEU A 174 -14.43 -22.57 -23.32
CA LEU A 174 -14.32 -22.26 -24.75
C LEU A 174 -13.54 -23.34 -25.51
N TYR A 175 -12.55 -23.98 -24.86
CA TYR A 175 -11.76 -25.04 -25.47
C TYR A 175 -12.55 -26.34 -25.59
N THR A 176 -13.44 -26.64 -24.64
CA THR A 176 -14.27 -27.87 -24.64
C THR A 176 -15.64 -27.70 -25.34
N SER A 177 -15.87 -26.55 -26.00
CA SER A 177 -17.10 -26.36 -26.79
C SER A 177 -17.19 -27.33 -27.95
N PRO A 178 -18.38 -27.99 -28.18
CA PRO A 178 -18.53 -28.97 -29.22
C PRO A 178 -18.27 -28.40 -30.62
N SER A 179 -17.55 -29.16 -31.42
CA SER A 179 -17.30 -28.81 -32.83
C SER A 179 -18.50 -29.28 -33.69
N PRO A 180 -18.80 -28.61 -34.83
CA PRO A 180 -19.80 -29.09 -35.76
C PRO A 180 -19.54 -30.53 -36.26
N ARG A 181 -18.27 -30.97 -36.27
CA ARG A 181 -17.89 -32.34 -36.65
C ARG A 181 -18.27 -33.40 -35.59
N ASP A 182 -18.30 -33.02 -34.33
CA ASP A 182 -18.59 -33.92 -33.20
C ASP A 182 -20.08 -34.31 -33.18
N VAL A 183 -20.93 -33.61 -33.92
CA VAL A 183 -22.39 -33.85 -34.03
C VAL A 183 -22.73 -34.74 -35.25
N GLU A 184 -21.85 -34.76 -36.28
CA GLU A 184 -22.08 -35.60 -37.47
C GLU A 184 -21.67 -37.09 -37.22
N GLU A 185 -20.89 -37.34 -36.14
CA GLU A 185 -20.44 -38.71 -35.77
C GLU A 185 -21.34 -39.37 -34.69
N SER A 186 -22.41 -38.71 -34.24
CA SER A 186 -23.38 -39.25 -33.27
C SER A 186 -24.71 -39.56 -33.90
#